data_dddd5b248a415c98e12c70eec3118317
#
_entry.id   dddd5b248a415c98e12c70eec3118317
#
_cell.length_a   1.000
_cell.length_b   1.000
_cell.length_c   1.000
_cell.angle_alpha   90.00
_cell.angle_beta   90.00
_cell.angle_gamma   90.00
#
_symmetry.space_group_name_H-M   'P 1'
#
loop_
_entity.id
_entity.type
_entity.pdbx_description
1 polymer ?
#
loop_
_entity_poly.entity_id
_entity_poly.type
_entity_poly.pdbx_seq_one_letter_code
_entity_poly.pdbx_strand_id
1 'polypeptide(L)'
;MNIRPPRIGPQPWETVRTKLDQSLPFANMRDTPYYRDAVWEQFSKAEYDRRYRALRAMMREHKLDALIVPGGPSHWSFGGGMLWLTGHWEWHALCCYVVVPLEGEPTLVYSMGGTHAEAVRRQVEPALSDVRQSRGGRYAEVMVERIKELGLANPRIGLV
;
A
#
# COMPACT_ATOMS: atom_id res chain seq x y z
N MET A 1 -35.49 -20.08 18.05
CA MET A 1 -34.43 -20.83 18.71
C MET A 1 -33.35 -19.84 19.15
N ASN A 2 -33.25 -19.53 20.43
CA ASN A 2 -32.37 -18.48 20.95
C ASN A 2 -30.99 -19.12 21.24
N ILE A 3 -30.11 -19.16 20.27
CA ILE A 3 -28.75 -19.68 20.43
C ILE A 3 -27.95 -18.58 21.13
N ARG A 4 -27.86 -18.68 22.46
CA ARG A 4 -26.90 -17.86 23.20
C ARG A 4 -25.48 -18.37 22.91
N PRO A 5 -24.56 -17.53 22.47
CA PRO A 5 -23.17 -17.98 22.34
C PRO A 5 -22.64 -18.46 23.69
N PRO A 6 -21.83 -19.50 23.74
CA PRO A 6 -21.25 -19.99 24.99
C PRO A 6 -20.46 -18.86 25.66
N ARG A 7 -20.69 -18.65 26.96
CA ARG A 7 -19.89 -17.72 27.76
C ARG A 7 -18.51 -18.32 27.91
N ILE A 8 -17.56 -17.82 27.18
CA ILE A 8 -16.15 -18.16 27.35
C ILE A 8 -15.66 -17.30 28.51
N GLY A 9 -15.33 -17.93 29.65
CA GLY A 9 -14.66 -17.25 30.77
C GLY A 9 -13.24 -16.79 30.37
N PRO A 10 -12.60 -15.98 31.24
CA PRO A 10 -11.24 -15.53 30.97
C PRO A 10 -10.32 -16.74 30.79
N GLN A 11 -9.61 -16.78 29.66
CA GLN A 11 -8.66 -17.84 29.35
C GLN A 11 -7.25 -17.24 29.21
N PRO A 12 -6.19 -18.00 29.58
CA PRO A 12 -4.83 -17.56 29.32
C PRO A 12 -4.65 -17.25 27.83
N TRP A 13 -3.95 -16.18 27.53
CA TRP A 13 -3.72 -15.72 26.14
C TRP A 13 -3.16 -16.84 25.25
N GLU A 14 -2.22 -17.65 25.75
CA GLU A 14 -1.63 -18.75 24.99
C GLU A 14 -2.69 -19.78 24.52
N THR A 15 -3.68 -20.06 25.38
CA THR A 15 -4.79 -20.96 25.03
C THR A 15 -5.70 -20.34 23.96
N VAL A 16 -5.96 -19.04 24.08
CA VAL A 16 -6.75 -18.30 23.08
C VAL A 16 -6.01 -18.23 21.77
N ARG A 17 -4.73 -17.91 21.79
CA ARG A 17 -3.86 -17.87 20.62
C ARG A 17 -3.84 -19.19 19.87
N THR A 18 -3.61 -20.30 20.58
CA THR A 18 -3.58 -21.63 19.97
C THR A 18 -4.91 -21.97 19.30
N LYS A 19 -6.03 -21.64 19.93
CA LYS A 19 -7.36 -21.86 19.37
C LYS A 19 -7.64 -20.97 18.17
N LEU A 20 -7.22 -19.71 18.20
CA LEU A 20 -7.31 -18.81 17.06
C LEU A 20 -6.47 -19.33 15.89
N ASP A 21 -5.24 -19.77 16.17
CA ASP A 21 -4.35 -20.34 15.16
C ASP A 21 -4.91 -21.61 14.52
N GLN A 22 -5.70 -22.37 15.23
CA GLN A 22 -6.35 -23.60 14.73
C GLN A 22 -7.72 -23.37 14.09
N SER A 23 -8.47 -22.37 14.58
CA SER A 23 -9.87 -22.17 14.19
C SER A 23 -10.07 -21.18 13.05
N LEU A 24 -9.13 -20.29 12.83
CA LEU A 24 -9.21 -19.32 11.75
C LEU A 24 -8.32 -19.78 10.60
N PRO A 25 -8.89 -20.07 9.42
CA PRO A 25 -8.10 -20.44 8.25
C PRO A 25 -7.09 -19.35 7.85
N PHE A 26 -7.19 -18.19 8.47
CA PHE A 26 -6.35 -17.02 8.25
C PHE A 26 -5.33 -16.75 9.38
N ALA A 27 -5.34 -17.52 10.45
CA ALA A 27 -4.47 -17.27 11.61
C ALA A 27 -2.98 -17.45 11.28
N ASN A 28 -2.65 -18.36 10.37
CA ASN A 28 -1.31 -18.58 9.85
C ASN A 28 -1.15 -18.08 8.42
N MET A 29 -1.73 -16.95 8.11
CA MET A 29 -1.62 -16.35 6.77
C MET A 29 -0.16 -16.14 6.33
N ARG A 30 0.79 -16.03 7.27
CA ARG A 30 2.22 -15.87 6.95
C ARG A 30 2.83 -17.10 6.25
N ASP A 31 2.35 -18.30 6.62
CA ASP A 31 2.97 -19.57 6.19
C ASP A 31 2.13 -20.30 5.14
N THR A 32 0.93 -19.79 4.84
CA THR A 32 0.10 -20.41 3.82
C THR A 32 0.41 -19.84 2.45
N PRO A 33 0.43 -20.67 1.41
CA PRO A 33 0.42 -20.19 0.03
C PRO A 33 -0.62 -19.10 -0.19
N TYR A 34 -1.74 -19.22 0.49
CA TYR A 34 -2.86 -18.29 0.44
C TYR A 34 -2.50 -16.85 0.81
N TYR A 35 -1.63 -16.63 1.79
CA TYR A 35 -1.19 -15.27 2.14
C TYR A 35 -0.10 -14.75 1.21
N ARG A 36 0.78 -15.63 0.76
CA ARG A 36 1.78 -15.28 -0.26
C ARG A 36 1.15 -14.98 -1.60
N ASP A 37 0.07 -15.72 -1.90
CA ASP A 37 -0.54 -15.81 -3.22
C ASP A 37 -2.01 -15.31 -3.22
N ALA A 38 -2.57 -14.93 -2.06
CA ALA A 38 -3.88 -14.27 -1.94
C ALA A 38 -3.89 -12.87 -2.53
N VAL A 39 -2.79 -12.53 -3.06
CA VAL A 39 -2.58 -11.35 -3.83
C VAL A 39 -2.72 -11.82 -5.26
N TRP A 40 -3.65 -11.22 -6.00
CA TRP A 40 -3.71 -11.33 -7.45
C TRP A 40 -2.31 -11.35 -8.02
N GLU A 41 -2.14 -12.03 -9.11
CA GLU A 41 -0.88 -12.06 -9.84
C GLU A 41 -0.37 -10.63 -10.07
N GLN A 42 0.80 -10.35 -9.55
CA GLN A 42 1.47 -9.08 -9.77
C GLN A 42 2.02 -9.05 -11.20
N PHE A 43 1.98 -7.88 -11.79
CA PHE A 43 2.68 -7.66 -13.04
C PHE A 43 4.19 -7.78 -12.82
N SER A 44 4.90 -8.15 -13.87
CA SER A 44 6.35 -8.21 -13.81
C SER A 44 6.96 -6.82 -13.58
N LYS A 45 8.16 -6.79 -13.01
CA LYS A 45 8.94 -5.54 -12.90
C LYS A 45 9.06 -4.82 -14.24
N ALA A 46 9.28 -5.54 -15.34
CA ALA A 46 9.39 -4.97 -16.67
C ALA A 46 8.12 -4.23 -17.11
N GLU A 47 6.94 -4.73 -16.72
CA GLU A 47 5.67 -4.07 -17.01
C GLU A 47 5.52 -2.79 -16.16
N TYR A 48 5.88 -2.81 -14.87
CA TYR A 48 5.88 -1.60 -14.05
C TYR A 48 6.87 -0.56 -14.59
N ASP A 49 8.06 -0.97 -14.99
CA ASP A 49 9.05 -0.07 -15.60
C ASP A 49 8.51 0.56 -16.89
N ARG A 50 7.74 -0.20 -17.69
CA ARG A 50 7.07 0.32 -18.89
C ARG A 50 6.02 1.38 -18.51
N ARG A 51 5.22 1.13 -17.47
CA ARG A 51 4.20 2.07 -16.98
C ARG A 51 4.83 3.35 -16.48
N TYR A 52 5.87 3.26 -15.65
CA TYR A 52 6.58 4.45 -15.15
C TYR A 52 7.24 5.24 -16.27
N ARG A 53 7.82 4.58 -17.29
CA ARG A 53 8.33 5.29 -18.47
C ARG A 53 7.25 6.06 -19.22
N ALA A 54 6.09 5.47 -19.45
CA ALA A 54 4.96 6.14 -20.10
C ALA A 54 4.45 7.31 -19.27
N LEU A 55 4.29 7.13 -17.96
CA LEU A 55 3.88 8.19 -17.05
C LEU A 55 4.86 9.36 -17.04
N ARG A 56 6.16 9.09 -16.96
CA ARG A 56 7.20 10.11 -16.99
C ARG A 56 7.30 10.85 -18.32
N ALA A 57 7.00 10.18 -19.44
CA ALA A 57 6.89 10.85 -20.72
C ALA A 57 5.76 11.90 -20.71
N MET A 58 4.60 11.54 -20.19
CA MET A 58 3.49 12.49 -20.00
C MET A 58 3.86 13.61 -19.01
N MET A 59 4.54 13.28 -17.90
CA MET A 59 5.00 14.30 -16.95
C MET A 59 5.93 15.32 -17.60
N ARG A 60 6.85 14.88 -18.47
CA ARG A 60 7.73 15.80 -19.23
C ARG A 60 6.94 16.71 -20.17
N GLU A 61 5.95 16.18 -20.87
CA GLU A 61 5.08 16.96 -21.76
C GLU A 61 4.35 18.07 -20.97
N HIS A 62 3.87 17.73 -19.76
CA HIS A 62 3.17 18.67 -18.88
C HIS A 62 4.12 19.49 -17.97
N LYS A 63 5.43 19.30 -18.11
CA LYS A 63 6.46 19.98 -17.31
C LYS A 63 6.26 19.77 -15.79
N LEU A 64 5.94 18.56 -15.38
CA LEU A 64 5.77 18.17 -14.00
C LEU A 64 7.08 17.57 -13.45
N ASP A 65 7.46 17.98 -12.25
CA ASP A 65 8.63 17.44 -11.54
C ASP A 65 8.26 16.23 -10.68
N ALA A 66 7.02 16.19 -10.21
CA ALA A 66 6.46 15.08 -9.45
C ALA A 66 4.96 14.96 -9.70
N LEU A 67 4.45 13.75 -9.44
CA LEU A 67 3.03 13.45 -9.48
C LEU A 67 2.64 12.82 -8.14
N ILE A 68 1.51 13.25 -7.57
CA ILE A 68 0.89 12.63 -6.41
C ILE A 68 -0.38 11.93 -6.86
N VAL A 69 -0.41 10.62 -6.65
CA VAL A 69 -1.55 9.77 -7.00
C VAL A 69 -2.20 9.28 -5.71
N PRO A 70 -3.40 9.74 -5.38
CA PRO A 70 -4.13 9.25 -4.24
C PRO A 70 -4.65 7.83 -4.49
N GLY A 71 -4.52 6.99 -3.49
CA GLY A 71 -5.26 5.75 -3.36
C GLY A 71 -6.22 5.92 -2.20
N GLY A 72 -7.48 5.86 -2.46
CA GLY A 72 -8.48 6.06 -1.43
C GLY A 72 -9.47 4.91 -1.38
N PRO A 73 -10.26 4.86 -0.30
CA PRO A 73 -11.31 3.90 -0.13
C PRO A 73 -12.47 4.27 -1.05
N SER A 74 -12.31 4.06 -2.31
CA SER A 74 -13.43 4.17 -3.22
C SER A 74 -13.93 2.78 -3.52
N HIS A 75 -15.04 2.41 -2.94
CA HIS A 75 -15.77 1.20 -3.31
C HIS A 75 -16.13 1.18 -4.81
N TRP A 76 -16.02 2.32 -5.46
CA TRP A 76 -16.39 2.51 -6.86
C TRP A 76 -15.21 2.55 -7.81
N SER A 77 -14.06 3.03 -7.38
CA SER A 77 -12.89 3.18 -8.25
C SER A 77 -11.74 2.22 -7.92
N PHE A 78 -11.81 1.54 -6.78
CA PHE A 78 -10.77 0.61 -6.30
C PHE A 78 -9.35 1.19 -6.37
N GLY A 79 -9.21 2.51 -6.32
CA GLY A 79 -7.91 3.17 -6.39
C GLY A 79 -7.19 2.94 -7.72
N GLY A 80 -7.88 3.02 -8.84
CA GLY A 80 -7.38 2.62 -10.15
C GLY A 80 -5.97 3.09 -10.50
N GLY A 81 -5.64 4.36 -10.26
CA GLY A 81 -4.29 4.89 -10.49
C GLY A 81 -3.24 4.24 -9.59
N MET A 82 -3.57 4.07 -8.31
CA MET A 82 -2.72 3.39 -7.33
C MET A 82 -2.48 1.92 -7.73
N LEU A 83 -3.54 1.19 -8.02
CA LEU A 83 -3.46 -0.22 -8.44
C LEU A 83 -2.63 -0.37 -9.72
N TRP A 84 -2.83 0.53 -10.68
CA TRP A 84 -2.08 0.52 -11.94
C TRP A 84 -0.59 0.77 -11.76
N LEU A 85 -0.23 1.66 -10.83
CA LEU A 85 1.17 2.02 -10.55
C LEU A 85 1.89 1.02 -9.64
N THR A 86 1.20 0.43 -8.69
CA THR A 86 1.85 -0.30 -7.60
C THR A 86 1.37 -1.74 -7.44
N GLY A 87 0.25 -2.10 -8.04
CA GLY A 87 -0.43 -3.36 -7.72
C GLY A 87 -1.09 -3.39 -6.34
N HIS A 88 -0.99 -2.29 -5.57
CA HIS A 88 -1.62 -2.20 -4.27
C HIS A 88 -3.09 -1.84 -4.38
N TRP A 89 -3.89 -2.59 -3.68
CA TRP A 89 -5.31 -2.34 -3.53
C TRP A 89 -5.65 -2.12 -2.06
N GLU A 90 -6.10 -0.90 -1.75
CA GLU A 90 -6.49 -0.55 -0.40
C GLU A 90 -8.00 -0.76 -0.21
N TRP A 91 -8.34 -1.71 0.64
CA TRP A 91 -9.72 -2.11 0.92
C TRP A 91 -10.23 -1.68 2.31
N HIS A 92 -9.32 -1.14 3.16
CA HIS A 92 -9.64 -0.79 4.54
C HIS A 92 -10.16 0.63 4.73
N ALA A 93 -10.62 1.32 3.73
CA ALA A 93 -11.03 2.71 3.86
C ALA A 93 -9.92 3.67 4.37
N LEU A 94 -8.66 3.29 4.18
CA LEU A 94 -7.52 4.09 4.59
C LEU A 94 -6.93 4.83 3.39
N CYS A 95 -6.50 6.06 3.61
CA CYS A 95 -5.81 6.80 2.56
C CYS A 95 -4.39 6.28 2.37
N CYS A 96 -3.93 6.26 1.13
CA CYS A 96 -2.54 6.09 0.77
C CYS A 96 -2.23 6.97 -0.45
N TYR A 97 -0.95 7.22 -0.68
CA TYR A 97 -0.52 8.11 -1.77
C TYR A 97 0.74 7.55 -2.40
N VAL A 98 0.85 7.68 -3.73
CA VAL A 98 2.12 7.44 -4.41
C VAL A 98 2.69 8.77 -4.85
N VAL A 99 3.92 9.04 -4.44
CA VAL A 99 4.73 10.13 -4.98
C VAL A 99 5.58 9.57 -6.10
N VAL A 100 5.34 10.01 -7.32
CA VAL A 100 6.12 9.62 -8.49
C VAL A 100 6.97 10.80 -8.91
N PRO A 101 8.29 10.79 -8.68
CA PRO A 101 9.17 11.82 -9.21
C PRO A 101 9.39 11.62 -10.70
N LEU A 102 9.68 12.71 -11.40
CA LEU A 102 10.09 12.64 -12.81
C LEU A 102 11.34 11.78 -12.97
N GLU A 103 12.29 11.93 -12.08
CA GLU A 103 13.49 11.11 -11.99
C GLU A 103 13.64 10.53 -10.56
N GLY A 104 14.09 9.28 -10.47
CA GLY A 104 14.24 8.59 -9.19
C GLY A 104 13.13 7.59 -8.89
N GLU A 105 13.16 7.04 -7.69
CA GLU A 105 12.25 5.97 -7.26
C GLU A 105 10.92 6.53 -6.75
N PRO A 106 9.79 5.93 -7.17
CA PRO A 106 8.48 6.24 -6.58
C PRO A 106 8.41 5.83 -5.11
N THR A 107 7.55 6.49 -4.36
CA THR A 107 7.35 6.24 -2.94
C THR A 107 5.88 6.02 -2.65
N LEU A 108 5.55 4.90 -2.00
CA LEU A 108 4.22 4.68 -1.44
C LEU A 108 4.17 5.17 0.00
N VAL A 109 3.27 6.09 0.31
CA VAL A 109 2.97 6.53 1.68
C VAL A 109 1.70 5.85 2.15
N TYR A 110 1.85 4.97 3.13
CA TYR A 110 0.81 4.07 3.62
C TYR A 110 0.41 4.39 5.07
N SER A 111 -0.89 4.20 5.39
CA SER A 111 -1.46 4.63 6.67
C SER A 111 -1.05 3.77 7.86
N MET A 112 -0.91 2.48 7.66
CA MET A 112 -0.69 1.52 8.75
C MET A 112 0.79 1.20 8.93
N GLY A 113 1.14 0.76 10.13
CA GLY A 113 2.48 0.33 10.49
C GLY A 113 2.58 -1.17 10.78
N GLY A 114 3.74 -1.57 11.29
CA GLY A 114 3.99 -2.94 11.74
C GLY A 114 3.88 -3.99 10.64
N THR A 115 3.20 -5.07 10.93
CA THR A 115 3.05 -6.21 10.00
C THR A 115 2.30 -5.88 8.72
N HIS A 116 1.39 -4.91 8.77
CA HIS A 116 0.68 -4.46 7.58
C HIS A 116 1.59 -3.74 6.59
N ALA A 117 2.47 -2.86 7.08
CA ALA A 117 3.43 -2.19 6.23
C ALA A 117 4.40 -3.18 5.56
N GLU A 118 4.79 -4.22 6.26
CA GLU A 118 5.63 -5.28 5.70
C GLU A 118 4.90 -6.09 4.62
N ALA A 119 3.63 -6.40 4.83
CA ALA A 119 2.81 -7.07 3.82
C ALA A 119 2.67 -6.22 2.56
N VAL A 120 2.42 -4.92 2.73
CA VAL A 120 2.35 -3.98 1.60
C VAL A 120 3.68 -3.88 0.86
N ARG A 121 4.81 -3.81 1.57
CA ARG A 121 6.13 -3.80 0.92
C ARG A 121 6.34 -5.00 0.00
N ARG A 122 6.02 -6.20 0.47
CA ARG A 122 6.13 -7.43 -0.35
C ARG A 122 5.18 -7.40 -1.53
N GLN A 123 3.98 -6.86 -1.33
CA GLN A 123 2.99 -6.75 -2.38
C GLN A 123 3.44 -5.83 -3.51
N VAL A 124 4.04 -4.69 -3.18
CA VAL A 124 4.41 -3.66 -4.16
C VAL A 124 5.85 -3.78 -4.67
N GLU A 125 6.64 -4.69 -4.15
CA GLU A 125 8.07 -4.86 -4.47
C GLU A 125 8.38 -4.89 -5.98
N PRO A 126 7.58 -5.53 -6.84
CA PRO A 126 7.84 -5.49 -8.27
C PRO A 126 7.72 -4.09 -8.89
N ALA A 127 6.94 -3.20 -8.26
CA ALA A 127 6.66 -1.86 -8.77
C ALA A 127 7.56 -0.79 -8.15
N LEU A 128 7.80 -0.85 -6.83
CA LEU A 128 8.58 0.12 -6.07
C LEU A 128 9.09 -0.51 -4.76
N SER A 129 10.17 0.01 -4.20
CA SER A 129 10.77 -0.47 -2.95
C SER A 129 10.59 0.52 -1.77
N ASP A 130 10.37 1.80 -2.04
CA ASP A 130 10.21 2.82 -0.98
C ASP A 130 8.77 2.89 -0.49
N VAL A 131 8.53 2.27 0.66
CA VAL A 131 7.22 2.29 1.37
C VAL A 131 7.39 2.96 2.71
N ARG A 132 6.66 4.03 2.95
CA ARG A 132 6.73 4.85 4.16
C ARG A 132 5.41 4.90 4.90
N GLN A 133 5.49 4.99 6.22
CA GLN A 133 4.32 5.16 7.07
C GLN A 133 3.91 6.63 7.15
N SER A 134 2.60 6.89 7.19
CA SER A 134 2.02 8.23 7.29
C SER A 134 2.20 8.91 8.66
N ARG A 135 2.82 8.22 9.63
CA ARG A 135 3.03 8.73 11.00
C ARG A 135 1.72 9.22 11.65
N GLY A 136 0.69 8.39 11.62
CA GLY A 136 -0.60 8.72 12.22
C GLY A 136 -1.45 9.68 11.38
N GLY A 137 -1.42 9.53 10.07
CA GLY A 137 -2.24 10.33 9.15
C GLY A 137 -1.57 11.61 8.63
N ARG A 138 -0.30 11.85 8.97
CA ARG A 138 0.47 13.03 8.52
C ARG A 138 1.09 12.80 7.14
N TYR A 139 0.26 12.42 6.18
CA TYR A 139 0.69 12.10 4.83
C TYR A 139 1.44 13.23 4.14
N ALA A 140 0.91 14.46 4.26
CA ALA A 140 1.50 15.63 3.63
C ALA A 140 2.94 15.88 4.12
N GLU A 141 3.20 15.71 5.41
CA GLU A 141 4.54 15.86 5.98
C GLU A 141 5.51 14.85 5.36
N VAL A 142 5.11 13.57 5.30
CA VAL A 142 5.94 12.50 4.73
C VAL A 142 6.19 12.72 3.24
N MET A 143 5.18 13.16 2.48
CA MET A 143 5.34 13.48 1.07
C MET A 143 6.26 14.68 0.85
N VAL A 144 6.13 15.72 1.66
CA VAL A 144 7.02 16.92 1.60
C VAL A 144 8.46 16.54 1.96
N GLU A 145 8.67 15.73 3.00
CA GLU A 145 10.00 15.20 3.32
C GLU A 145 10.60 14.46 2.13
N ARG A 146 9.82 13.59 1.50
CA ARG A 146 10.29 12.85 0.33
C ARG A 146 10.65 13.77 -0.85
N ILE A 147 9.85 14.77 -1.13
CA ILE A 147 10.10 15.75 -2.19
C ILE A 147 11.42 16.50 -1.92
N LYS A 148 11.68 16.87 -0.66
CA LYS A 148 12.94 17.50 -0.26
C LYS A 148 14.15 16.57 -0.42
N GLU A 149 14.03 15.30 -0.03
CA GLU A 149 15.07 14.28 -0.22
C GLU A 149 15.42 14.08 -1.70
N LEU A 150 14.44 14.23 -2.59
CA LEU A 150 14.65 14.17 -4.03
C LEU A 150 15.34 15.44 -4.57
N GLY A 151 15.66 16.42 -3.74
CA GLY A 151 16.31 17.68 -4.15
C GLY A 151 15.40 18.62 -4.93
N LEU A 152 14.09 18.39 -4.93
CA LEU A 152 13.14 19.20 -5.68
C LEU A 152 12.82 20.50 -4.92
N ALA A 153 13.36 21.60 -5.40
CA ALA A 153 13.07 22.94 -4.89
C ALA A 153 11.95 23.59 -5.75
N ASN A 154 10.84 23.95 -5.12
CA ASN A 154 9.66 24.52 -5.78
C ASN A 154 9.13 23.69 -6.97
N PRO A 155 8.89 22.38 -6.79
CA PRO A 155 8.48 21.51 -7.88
C PRO A 155 7.08 21.83 -8.39
N ARG A 156 6.87 21.63 -9.69
CA ARG A 156 5.52 21.52 -10.27
C ARG A 156 4.98 20.14 -10.00
N ILE A 157 3.99 20.06 -9.13
CA ILE A 157 3.36 18.81 -8.72
C ILE A 157 2.02 18.66 -9.41
N GLY A 158 1.84 17.56 -10.11
CA GLY A 158 0.54 17.14 -10.61
C GLY A 158 -0.23 16.34 -9.54
N LEU A 159 -1.53 16.49 -9.53
CA LEU A 159 -2.47 15.67 -8.74
C LEU A 159 -3.37 14.92 -9.70
N VAL A 160 -3.64 13.64 -9.41
CA VAL A 160 -4.50 12.78 -10.25
C VAL A 160 -5.77 12.44 -9.51
#